data_880afd053a3855cc5286b83df41bff18
#
_entry.id   880afd053a3855cc5286b83df41bff18
#
_cell.length_a   1.000
_cell.length_b   1.000
_cell.length_c   1.000
_cell.angle_alpha   90.00
_cell.angle_beta   90.00
_cell.angle_gamma   90.00
#
_symmetry.space_group_name_H-M   'P 1'
#
loop_
_entity.id
_entity.type
_entity.pdbx_description
1 polymer ?
#
loop_
_entity_poly.entity_id
_entity_poly.type
_entity_poly.pdbx_seq_one_letter_code
_entity_poly.pdbx_strand_id
1 'polypeptide(L)'
;MIPSLTLNALSSGLGHFGVALDRNHIRHIDTYGAVVDNSKTKITCFVRSSESVDVLKIIKKNPKISYYVGMITHEAYNFKGEFKQVSNLDSDALDTSENYRKNLIDVLSGLGLDVEAVRNKYGEAPDLGITFKVNKVFIQTPGPEAGKIIS
;
A
#
# COMPACT_ATOMS: atom_id res chain seq x y z
N MET A 1 -9.55 -11.76 8.78
CA MET A 1 -8.17 -12.25 8.52
C MET A 1 -7.82 -11.96 7.07
N ILE A 2 -6.61 -11.53 6.78
CA ILE A 2 -6.16 -11.23 5.40
C ILE A 2 -6.04 -12.55 4.62
N PRO A 3 -6.79 -12.72 3.50
CA PRO A 3 -6.78 -13.95 2.74
C PRO A 3 -5.41 -14.24 2.11
N SER A 4 -4.98 -15.49 2.14
CA SER A 4 -3.66 -15.88 1.61
C SER A 4 -3.50 -15.59 0.12
N LEU A 5 -4.59 -15.61 -0.65
CA LEU A 5 -4.57 -15.30 -2.10
C LEU A 5 -4.13 -13.85 -2.39
N THR A 6 -4.27 -12.92 -1.43
CA THR A 6 -3.90 -11.51 -1.62
C THR A 6 -2.43 -11.20 -1.30
N LEU A 7 -1.69 -12.15 -0.71
CA LEU A 7 -0.33 -11.89 -0.21
C LEU A 7 0.67 -11.57 -1.33
N ASN A 8 0.53 -12.19 -2.49
CA ASN A 8 1.39 -11.88 -3.63
C ASN A 8 1.18 -10.45 -4.13
N ALA A 9 -0.06 -10.01 -4.24
CA ALA A 9 -0.37 -8.63 -4.62
C ALA A 9 0.15 -7.62 -3.58
N LEU A 10 0.02 -7.93 -2.29
CA LEU A 10 0.55 -7.09 -1.20
C LEU A 10 2.07 -6.93 -1.25
N SER A 11 2.80 -7.99 -1.65
CA SER A 11 4.27 -7.97 -1.71
C SER A 11 4.84 -7.38 -3.00
N SER A 12 4.09 -7.41 -4.10
CA SER A 12 4.62 -7.09 -5.45
C SER A 12 3.79 -6.06 -6.22
N GLY A 13 2.55 -5.79 -5.81
CA GLY A 13 1.66 -4.87 -6.50
C GLY A 13 1.95 -3.41 -6.19
N LEU A 14 1.50 -2.51 -7.09
CA LEU A 14 1.47 -1.08 -6.84
C LEU A 14 0.46 -0.76 -5.75
N GLY A 15 0.93 -0.19 -4.65
CA GLY A 15 0.12 0.15 -3.49
C GLY A 15 -0.23 1.64 -3.42
N HIS A 16 -1.51 1.93 -3.14
CA HIS A 16 -2.01 3.28 -2.90
C HIS A 16 -2.75 3.33 -1.56
N PHE A 17 -2.26 4.18 -0.68
CA PHE A 17 -2.81 4.36 0.66
C PHE A 17 -3.73 5.59 0.68
N GLY A 18 -4.98 5.40 1.02
CA GLY A 18 -6.02 6.43 0.99
C GLY A 18 -6.66 6.69 2.35
N VAL A 19 -6.94 7.96 2.61
CA VAL A 19 -7.65 8.45 3.80
C VAL A 19 -8.64 9.54 3.39
N ALA A 20 -9.68 9.73 4.19
CA ALA A 20 -10.65 10.79 3.97
C ALA A 20 -11.07 11.42 5.30
N LEU A 21 -11.08 12.76 5.35
CA LEU A 21 -11.68 13.50 6.46
C LEU A 21 -13.20 13.54 6.29
N ASP A 22 -13.63 13.85 5.08
CA ASP A 22 -15.01 13.87 4.61
C ASP A 22 -15.05 13.61 3.09
N ARG A 23 -16.22 13.78 2.46
CA ARG A 23 -16.39 13.53 1.02
C ARG A 23 -15.56 14.46 0.12
N ASN A 24 -15.16 15.63 0.61
CA ASN A 24 -14.44 16.66 -0.16
C ASN A 24 -12.94 16.68 0.16
N HIS A 25 -12.52 16.02 1.25
CA HIS A 25 -11.14 16.01 1.73
C HIS A 25 -10.61 14.58 1.73
N ILE A 26 -10.24 14.12 0.54
CA ILE A 26 -9.64 12.81 0.31
C ILE A 26 -8.17 13.02 -0.05
N ARG A 27 -7.29 12.21 0.52
CA ARG A 27 -5.86 12.16 0.19
C ARG A 27 -5.43 10.73 -0.01
N HIS A 28 -4.57 10.52 -0.99
CA HIS A 28 -3.91 9.24 -1.19
C HIS A 28 -2.44 9.48 -1.51
N ILE A 29 -1.62 8.52 -1.14
CA ILE A 29 -0.19 8.50 -1.39
C ILE A 29 0.23 7.13 -1.88
N ASP A 30 1.33 7.09 -2.63
CA ASP A 30 1.96 5.84 -3.02
C ASP A 30 2.64 5.19 -1.79
N THR A 31 2.76 3.87 -1.82
CA THR A 31 3.55 3.12 -0.86
C THR A 31 4.79 2.54 -1.52
N TYR A 32 5.80 2.29 -0.72
CA TYR A 32 7.12 1.78 -1.16
C TYR A 32 7.39 0.40 -0.55
N GLY A 33 6.36 -0.40 -0.49
CA GLY A 33 6.30 -1.72 0.09
C GLY A 33 5.29 -1.82 1.23
N ALA A 34 4.95 -3.03 1.59
CA ALA A 34 4.07 -3.33 2.71
C ALA A 34 4.39 -4.70 3.28
N VAL A 35 4.09 -4.90 4.55
CA VAL A 35 4.19 -6.19 5.22
C VAL A 35 2.91 -6.51 5.98
N VAL A 36 2.61 -7.80 6.05
CA VAL A 36 1.49 -8.35 6.82
C VAL A 36 2.04 -8.94 8.11
N ASP A 37 1.38 -8.69 9.23
CA ASP A 37 1.77 -9.27 10.51
C ASP A 37 1.54 -10.80 10.53
N ASN A 38 2.18 -11.49 11.48
CA ASN A 38 2.09 -12.95 11.60
C ASN A 38 0.65 -13.45 11.85
N SER A 39 -0.19 -12.63 12.48
CA SER A 39 -1.60 -12.95 12.73
C SER A 39 -2.49 -12.75 11.50
N LYS A 40 -1.96 -12.19 10.41
CA LYS A 40 -2.69 -11.82 9.19
C LYS A 40 -3.89 -10.92 9.45
N THR A 41 -3.73 -9.97 10.37
CA THR A 41 -4.80 -9.02 10.73
C THR A 41 -4.44 -7.58 10.46
N LYS A 42 -3.14 -7.28 10.32
CA LYS A 42 -2.65 -5.91 10.11
C LYS A 42 -1.73 -5.83 8.91
N ILE A 43 -1.74 -4.68 8.28
CA ILE A 43 -0.80 -4.30 7.21
C ILE A 43 -0.03 -3.08 7.71
N THR A 44 1.29 -3.10 7.52
CA THR A 44 2.16 -1.93 7.66
C THR A 44 2.60 -1.51 6.27
N CYS A 45 2.18 -0.33 5.85
CA CYS A 45 2.57 0.29 4.58
C CYS A 45 3.80 1.17 4.80
N PHE A 46 4.78 1.07 3.92
CA PHE A 46 5.99 1.89 3.96
C PHE A 46 5.79 3.15 3.12
N VAL A 47 5.96 4.30 3.74
CA VAL A 47 5.71 5.61 3.13
C VAL A 47 6.87 6.56 3.40
N ARG A 48 6.92 7.65 2.64
CA ARG A 48 7.84 8.76 2.89
C ARG A 48 7.16 9.81 3.74
N SER A 49 7.77 10.22 4.84
CA SER A 49 7.25 11.27 5.72
C SER A 49 7.02 12.58 4.98
N SER A 50 7.90 12.92 4.03
CA SER A 50 7.77 14.11 3.18
C SER A 50 6.50 14.15 2.32
N GLU A 51 5.96 12.98 1.97
CA GLU A 51 4.74 12.83 1.17
C GLU A 51 3.47 12.61 2.02
N SER A 52 3.63 12.42 3.33
CA SER A 52 2.57 11.89 4.21
C SER A 52 1.98 12.91 5.17
N VAL A 53 2.38 14.19 5.11
CA VAL A 53 1.98 15.22 6.07
C VAL A 53 0.46 15.34 6.19
N ASP A 54 -0.25 15.48 5.07
CA ASP A 54 -1.71 15.63 5.06
C ASP A 54 -2.42 14.34 5.45
N VAL A 55 -1.91 13.19 4.99
CA VAL A 55 -2.44 11.87 5.36
C VAL A 55 -2.38 11.66 6.87
N LEU A 56 -1.26 11.98 7.51
CA LEU A 56 -1.09 11.84 8.96
C LEU A 56 -2.01 12.79 9.76
N LYS A 57 -2.25 14.00 9.26
CA LYS A 57 -3.22 14.91 9.86
C LYS A 57 -4.65 14.36 9.80
N ILE A 58 -5.04 13.81 8.65
CA ILE A 58 -6.38 13.24 8.45
C ILE A 58 -6.60 12.01 9.33
N ILE A 59 -5.64 11.10 9.39
CA ILE A 59 -5.73 9.87 10.21
C ILE A 59 -6.02 10.18 11.68
N LYS A 60 -5.46 11.23 12.23
CA LYS A 60 -5.70 11.65 13.62
C LYS A 60 -7.17 12.03 13.88
N LYS A 61 -7.88 12.51 12.86
CA LYS A 61 -9.28 12.93 12.96
C LYS A 61 -10.24 11.82 12.50
N ASN A 62 -9.85 11.04 11.50
CA ASN A 62 -10.63 9.91 10.99
C ASN A 62 -9.70 8.73 10.74
N PRO A 63 -9.74 7.67 11.57
CA PRO A 63 -8.81 6.55 11.49
C PRO A 63 -9.09 5.57 10.35
N LYS A 64 -10.13 5.80 9.54
CA LYS A 64 -10.51 4.91 8.45
C LYS A 64 -9.49 4.96 7.31
N ILE A 65 -9.06 3.80 6.87
CA ILE A 65 -8.04 3.61 5.83
C ILE A 65 -8.61 2.75 4.70
N SER A 66 -8.22 3.10 3.48
CA SER A 66 -8.40 2.29 2.28
C SER A 66 -7.03 2.08 1.63
N TYR A 67 -6.59 0.84 1.53
CA TYR A 67 -5.33 0.47 0.88
C TYR A 67 -5.61 -0.37 -0.35
N TYR A 68 -5.32 0.18 -1.52
CA TYR A 68 -5.46 -0.49 -2.80
C TYR A 68 -4.12 -1.05 -3.25
N VAL A 69 -4.11 -2.27 -3.78
CA VAL A 69 -2.96 -2.85 -4.48
C VAL A 69 -3.41 -3.43 -5.81
N GLY A 70 -2.66 -3.13 -6.86
CA GLY A 70 -2.91 -3.61 -8.21
C GLY A 70 -1.65 -4.17 -8.85
N MET A 71 -1.81 -5.31 -9.55
CA MET A 71 -0.75 -5.97 -10.31
C MET A 71 -0.86 -5.60 -11.80
N ILE A 72 0.24 -5.75 -12.55
CA ILE A 72 0.22 -5.57 -14.01
C ILE A 72 -0.70 -6.56 -14.73
N THR A 73 -1.02 -7.68 -14.09
CA THR A 73 -1.99 -8.69 -14.56
C THR A 73 -3.45 -8.24 -14.40
N HIS A 74 -3.69 -7.03 -13.89
CA HIS A 74 -4.99 -6.49 -13.46
C HIS A 74 -5.59 -7.12 -12.22
N GLU A 75 -4.93 -8.09 -11.60
CA GLU A 75 -5.30 -8.58 -10.28
C GLU A 75 -5.20 -7.43 -9.28
N ALA A 76 -6.28 -7.16 -8.54
CA ALA A 76 -6.32 -6.02 -7.63
C ALA A 76 -7.23 -6.27 -6.42
N TYR A 77 -6.85 -5.68 -5.29
CA TYR A 77 -7.58 -5.77 -4.03
C TYR A 77 -7.63 -4.42 -3.32
N ASN A 78 -8.69 -4.23 -2.52
CA ASN A 78 -8.80 -3.09 -1.62
C ASN A 78 -9.00 -3.58 -0.19
N PHE A 79 -8.09 -3.17 0.68
CA PHE A 79 -8.10 -3.47 2.11
C PHE A 79 -8.65 -2.26 2.85
N LYS A 80 -9.78 -2.41 3.51
CA LYS A 80 -10.36 -1.37 4.37
C LYS A 80 -10.15 -1.70 5.83
N GLY A 81 -9.77 -0.68 6.60
CA GLY A 81 -9.46 -0.89 8.00
C GLY A 81 -9.32 0.38 8.79
N GLU A 82 -8.68 0.26 9.95
CA GLU A 82 -8.50 1.35 10.89
C GLU A 82 -7.04 1.50 11.30
N PHE A 83 -6.58 2.73 11.33
CA PHE A 83 -5.26 3.13 11.80
C PHE A 83 -4.95 2.60 13.21
N LYS A 84 -3.72 2.17 13.42
CA LYS A 84 -3.22 1.73 14.71
C LYS A 84 -2.01 2.50 15.19
N GLN A 85 -0.99 2.64 14.35
CA GLN A 85 0.24 3.33 14.74
C GLN A 85 1.07 3.78 13.55
N VAL A 86 1.93 4.74 13.80
CA VAL A 86 3.07 5.11 12.95
C VAL A 86 4.35 4.64 13.65
N SER A 87 5.28 4.10 12.90
CA SER A 87 6.58 3.64 13.41
C SER A 87 7.71 4.00 12.46
N ASN A 88 8.92 4.08 12.99
CA ASN A 88 10.12 4.09 12.16
C ASN A 88 10.33 2.70 11.53
N LEU A 89 11.01 2.65 10.40
CA LEU A 89 11.33 1.39 9.73
C LEU A 89 12.64 0.83 10.29
N ASP A 90 12.64 -0.46 10.64
CA ASP A 90 13.83 -1.21 10.99
C ASP A 90 14.59 -1.68 9.74
N SER A 91 15.71 -2.38 9.93
CA SER A 91 16.52 -2.89 8.82
C SER A 91 15.77 -3.90 7.95
N ASP A 92 14.96 -4.76 8.54
CA ASP A 92 14.17 -5.76 7.80
C ASP A 92 13.11 -5.09 6.91
N ALA A 93 12.44 -4.06 7.43
CA ALA A 93 11.48 -3.26 6.67
C ALA A 93 12.16 -2.51 5.51
N LEU A 94 13.34 -1.94 5.74
CA LEU A 94 14.11 -1.26 4.70
C LEU A 94 14.56 -2.22 3.60
N ASP A 95 15.02 -3.42 3.96
CA ASP A 95 15.39 -4.47 2.99
C ASP A 95 14.17 -4.93 2.18
N THR A 96 13.04 -5.11 2.82
CA THR A 96 11.77 -5.44 2.15
C THR A 96 11.37 -4.36 1.16
N SER A 97 11.48 -3.09 1.55
CA SER A 97 11.20 -1.96 0.66
C SER A 97 12.19 -1.89 -0.51
N GLU A 98 13.47 -2.14 -0.28
CA GLU A 98 14.48 -2.13 -1.34
C GLU A 98 14.18 -3.19 -2.40
N ASN A 99 13.87 -4.41 -1.99
CA ASN A 99 13.50 -5.49 -2.89
C ASN A 99 12.21 -5.17 -3.68
N TYR A 100 11.21 -4.64 -3.01
CA TYR A 100 9.97 -4.18 -3.64
C TYR A 100 10.24 -3.11 -4.71
N ARG A 101 11.02 -2.08 -4.38
CA ARG A 101 11.31 -0.97 -5.29
C ARG A 101 12.14 -1.40 -6.49
N LYS A 102 13.15 -2.27 -6.30
CA LYS A 102 13.93 -2.85 -7.39
C LYS A 102 13.04 -3.64 -8.35
N ASN A 103 12.20 -4.52 -7.82
CA ASN A 103 11.27 -5.30 -8.64
C ASN A 103 10.30 -4.39 -9.41
N LEU A 104 9.78 -3.36 -8.77
CA LEU A 104 8.86 -2.42 -9.39
C LEU A 104 9.51 -1.61 -10.51
N ILE A 105 10.75 -1.15 -10.32
CA ILE A 105 11.54 -0.47 -11.35
C ILE A 105 11.71 -1.39 -12.57
N ASP A 106 12.07 -2.64 -12.37
CA ASP A 106 12.27 -3.60 -13.45
C ASP A 106 10.96 -3.86 -14.22
N VAL A 107 9.86 -4.07 -13.50
CA VAL A 107 8.53 -4.32 -14.10
C VAL A 107 8.05 -3.11 -14.90
N LEU A 108 8.09 -1.92 -14.33
CA LEU A 108 7.61 -0.69 -14.99
C LEU A 108 8.50 -0.30 -16.19
N SER A 109 9.80 -0.47 -16.08
CA SER A 109 10.74 -0.26 -17.17
C SER A 109 10.50 -1.26 -18.31
N GLY A 110 10.20 -2.51 -17.99
CA GLY A 110 9.82 -3.54 -18.96
C GLY A 110 8.52 -3.27 -19.71
N LEU A 111 7.63 -2.45 -19.13
CA LEU A 111 6.40 -1.97 -19.80
C LEU A 111 6.62 -0.77 -20.73
N GLY A 112 7.86 -0.31 -20.91
CA GLY A 112 8.20 0.79 -21.78
C GLY A 112 8.07 2.19 -21.15
N LEU A 113 7.91 2.27 -19.83
CA LEU A 113 7.98 3.54 -19.12
C LEU A 113 9.42 4.07 -19.08
N ASP A 114 9.56 5.39 -19.01
CA ASP A 114 10.87 6.02 -18.93
C ASP A 114 11.63 5.55 -17.67
N VAL A 115 12.78 4.90 -17.91
CA VAL A 115 13.58 4.27 -16.83
C VAL A 115 14.07 5.29 -15.81
N GLU A 116 14.48 6.48 -16.27
CA GLU A 116 14.99 7.53 -15.39
C GLU A 116 13.87 8.07 -14.50
N ALA A 117 12.69 8.34 -15.05
CA ALA A 117 11.53 8.79 -14.30
C ALA A 117 11.09 7.75 -13.25
N VAL A 118 11.09 6.47 -13.61
CA VAL A 118 10.75 5.37 -12.69
C VAL A 118 11.78 5.26 -11.56
N ARG A 119 13.07 5.33 -11.89
CA ARG A 119 14.16 5.31 -10.88
C ARG A 119 14.12 6.51 -9.95
N ASN A 120 13.83 7.70 -10.47
CA ASN A 120 13.68 8.91 -9.66
C ASN A 120 12.52 8.78 -8.67
N LYS A 121 11.42 8.19 -9.09
CA LYS A 121 10.26 7.98 -8.20
C LYS A 121 10.51 6.92 -7.13
N TYR A 122 11.06 5.77 -7.48
CA TYR A 122 11.17 4.60 -6.61
C TYR A 122 12.58 4.36 -6.05
N GLY A 123 13.57 5.19 -6.42
CA GLY A 123 14.96 5.02 -5.99
C GLY A 123 15.22 5.40 -4.54
N GLU A 124 14.44 6.31 -3.97
CA GLU A 124 14.59 6.76 -2.59
C GLU A 124 13.83 5.88 -1.60
N ALA A 125 14.46 5.52 -0.49
CA ALA A 125 13.85 4.69 0.54
C ALA A 125 12.73 5.42 1.31
N PRO A 126 11.68 4.71 1.74
CA PRO A 126 10.73 5.21 2.72
C PRO A 126 11.38 5.32 4.10
N ASP A 127 10.76 6.06 5.01
CA ASP A 127 11.24 6.27 6.38
C ASP A 127 10.18 6.01 7.47
N LEU A 128 8.90 5.86 7.10
CA LEU A 128 7.82 5.60 8.03
C LEU A 128 7.02 4.36 7.65
N GLY A 129 6.53 3.64 8.68
CA GLY A 129 5.51 2.62 8.57
C GLY A 129 4.18 3.12 9.13
N ILE A 130 3.11 3.00 8.33
CA ILE A 130 1.74 3.23 8.80
C ILE A 130 1.05 1.88 8.94
N THR A 131 0.71 1.49 10.17
CA THR A 131 0.06 0.21 10.46
C THR A 131 -1.44 0.41 10.66
N PHE A 132 -2.24 -0.41 10.00
CA PHE A 132 -3.69 -0.46 10.20
C PHE A 132 -4.19 -1.90 10.36
N LYS A 133 -5.28 -2.05 11.11
CA LYS A 133 -6.00 -3.32 11.24
C LYS A 133 -6.98 -3.44 10.08
N VAL A 134 -6.92 -4.55 9.36
CA VAL A 134 -7.82 -4.84 8.24
C VAL A 134 -9.17 -5.33 8.79
N ASN A 135 -10.25 -4.70 8.33
CA ASN A 135 -11.62 -5.06 8.68
C ASN A 135 -12.35 -5.75 7.53
N LYS A 136 -12.06 -5.35 6.29
CA LYS A 136 -12.66 -5.91 5.07
C LYS A 136 -11.66 -5.94 3.93
N VAL A 137 -11.77 -6.97 3.09
CA VAL A 137 -10.99 -7.10 1.86
C VAL A 137 -11.95 -7.28 0.68
N PHE A 138 -11.74 -6.48 -0.36
CA PHE A 138 -12.56 -6.49 -1.57
C PHE A 138 -11.73 -6.91 -2.77
N ILE A 139 -12.30 -7.71 -3.65
CA ILE A 139 -11.76 -7.94 -4.98
C ILE A 139 -11.98 -6.67 -5.81
N GLN A 140 -10.92 -6.19 -6.46
CA GLN A 140 -10.98 -5.06 -7.41
C GLN A 140 -10.51 -5.47 -8.80
N THR A 141 -10.12 -6.73 -8.97
CA THR A 141 -9.82 -7.31 -10.29
C THR A 141 -11.03 -7.11 -11.21
N PRO A 142 -10.84 -6.50 -12.41
CA PRO A 142 -11.94 -6.30 -13.35
C PRO A 142 -12.65 -7.61 -13.70
N GLY A 143 -13.97 -7.62 -13.62
CA GLY A 143 -14.77 -8.81 -13.91
C GLY A 143 -15.98 -8.96 -12.99
N PRO A 144 -16.70 -10.09 -13.09
CA PRO A 144 -17.94 -10.34 -12.34
C PRO A 144 -17.79 -10.34 -10.81
N GLU A 145 -16.57 -10.61 -10.32
CA GLU A 145 -16.28 -10.66 -8.88
C GLU A 145 -15.85 -9.30 -8.30
N ALA A 146 -15.70 -8.27 -9.14
CA ALA A 146 -15.31 -6.94 -8.68
C ALA A 146 -16.28 -6.38 -7.64
N GLY A 147 -15.74 -5.90 -6.51
CA GLY A 147 -16.55 -5.39 -5.39
C GLY A 147 -16.97 -6.46 -4.38
N LYS A 148 -16.71 -7.74 -4.63
CA LYS A 148 -17.02 -8.82 -3.69
C LYS A 148 -16.12 -8.75 -2.45
N ILE A 149 -16.73 -8.91 -1.28
CA ILE A 149 -16.01 -9.02 -0.02
C ILE A 149 -15.50 -10.47 0.13
N ILE A 150 -14.22 -10.62 0.45
CA ILE A 150 -13.57 -11.94 0.65
C ILE A 150 -13.00 -12.11 2.05
N SER A 151 -13.06 -11.08 2.89
CA SER A 151 -12.75 -11.14 4.32
C SER A 151 -13.38 -9.97 5.07
#